data_725d540b3412e259a9f2ce84974a59a1
#
_entry.id   725d540b3412e259a9f2ce84974a59a1
#
_cell.length_a   1.000
_cell.length_b   1.000
_cell.length_c   1.000
_cell.angle_alpha   90.00
_cell.angle_beta   90.00
_cell.angle_gamma   90.00
#
_symmetry.space_group_name_H-M   'P 1'
#
loop_
_entity.id
_entity.type
_entity.pdbx_description
1 polymer ?
#
loop_
_entity_poly.entity_id
_entity_poly.type
_entity_poly.pdbx_seq_one_letter_code
_entity_poly.pdbx_strand_id
1 'polypeptide(L)'
;MSKYAIISDIHGNLVALQEVMNDLENQGEITGVILLGDFIDYGPQSNEVVDYLRNKFPYKILCNIWGNHERAIMLSDYSNFSSQRGVDSAKYTRSILSNDTLDYLNNEVNHSGKYEFELDGLNCLAVHGSLEDNYWKSIFPGDEKGDYSAYDIVFSGHSHYSHMFTKFYNADNPKMRNKHKVLFINPGSVGQPRNHNKNAQYSILDTKTMHVDMRSVPYDIEKVLELFSDEIDDFYKSRLVTGV
;
A
#
# COMPACT_ATOMS: atom_id res chain seq x y z
N MET A 1 18.65 14.64 -6.23
CA MET A 1 18.04 13.40 -6.78
C MET A 1 16.76 13.21 -6.00
N SER A 2 15.62 13.12 -6.70
CA SER A 2 14.35 12.95 -5.98
C SER A 2 14.04 11.46 -5.90
N LYS A 3 14.08 10.91 -4.69
CA LYS A 3 13.68 9.54 -4.39
C LYS A 3 12.39 9.54 -3.60
N TYR A 4 11.50 8.67 -3.97
CA TYR A 4 10.18 8.51 -3.33
C TYR A 4 10.00 7.08 -2.87
N ALA A 5 9.60 6.90 -1.61
CA ALA A 5 9.23 5.58 -1.11
C ALA A 5 7.74 5.32 -1.34
N ILE A 6 7.40 4.10 -1.73
CA ILE A 6 6.04 3.63 -1.96
C ILE A 6 5.76 2.51 -0.97
N ILE A 7 4.74 2.68 -0.15
CA ILE A 7 4.37 1.80 0.95
C ILE A 7 2.89 1.48 0.84
N SER A 8 2.51 0.22 1.01
CA SER A 8 1.15 -0.26 0.91
C SER A 8 0.88 -1.42 1.87
N ASP A 9 -0.39 -1.64 2.20
CA ASP A 9 -0.87 -2.86 2.83
C ASP A 9 -0.10 -3.19 4.13
N ILE A 10 -0.09 -2.22 5.08
CA ILE A 10 0.62 -2.32 6.36
C ILE A 10 -0.11 -3.26 7.32
N HIS A 11 -1.46 -3.29 7.23
CA HIS A 11 -2.29 -4.23 7.96
C HIS A 11 -1.93 -4.40 9.44
N GLY A 12 -1.93 -3.30 10.19
CA GLY A 12 -1.72 -3.35 11.63
C GLY A 12 -0.41 -4.03 12.07
N ASN A 13 0.63 -4.02 11.23
CA ASN A 13 1.92 -4.62 11.54
C ASN A 13 2.98 -3.51 11.74
N LEU A 14 2.95 -2.90 12.92
CA LEU A 14 3.90 -1.82 13.27
C LEU A 14 5.35 -2.31 13.29
N VAL A 15 5.59 -3.55 13.72
CA VAL A 15 6.94 -4.10 13.77
C VAL A 15 7.55 -4.16 12.36
N ALA A 16 6.79 -4.64 11.38
CA ALA A 16 7.23 -4.65 9.99
C ALA A 16 7.43 -3.23 9.43
N LEU A 17 6.53 -2.29 9.73
CA LEU A 17 6.66 -0.90 9.30
C LEU A 17 7.91 -0.25 9.88
N GLN A 18 8.24 -0.49 11.15
CA GLN A 18 9.43 0.05 11.79
C GLN A 18 10.72 -0.45 11.11
N GLU A 19 10.78 -1.73 10.73
CA GLU A 19 11.93 -2.27 10.02
C GLU A 19 12.05 -1.72 8.59
N VAL A 20 10.93 -1.46 7.92
CA VAL A 20 10.92 -0.72 6.65
C VAL A 20 11.48 0.69 6.85
N MET A 21 11.14 1.39 7.93
CA MET A 21 11.70 2.72 8.22
C MET A 21 13.21 2.66 8.53
N ASN A 22 13.66 1.68 9.31
CA ASN A 22 15.08 1.45 9.58
C ASN A 22 15.88 1.18 8.29
N ASP A 23 15.32 0.40 7.36
CA ASP A 23 15.96 0.16 6.07
C ASP A 23 15.96 1.42 5.19
N LEU A 24 14.85 2.18 5.20
CA LEU A 24 14.70 3.40 4.40
C LEU A 24 15.69 4.50 4.81
N GLU A 25 16.03 4.62 6.09
CA GLU A 25 17.05 5.56 6.59
C GLU A 25 18.42 5.33 5.94
N ASN A 26 18.73 4.10 5.54
CA ASN A 26 19.98 3.72 4.89
C ASN A 26 19.98 3.93 3.36
N GLN A 27 18.85 4.36 2.77
CA GLN A 27 18.74 4.54 1.31
C GLN A 27 19.10 5.96 0.82
N GLY A 28 19.62 6.80 1.73
CA GLY A 28 19.94 8.21 1.46
C GLY A 28 18.70 9.10 1.57
N GLU A 29 18.78 10.29 0.96
CA GLU A 29 17.71 11.28 1.08
C GLU A 29 16.44 10.82 0.35
N ILE A 30 15.34 10.71 1.09
CA ILE A 30 13.99 10.42 0.60
C ILE A 30 13.20 11.73 0.59
N THR A 31 12.74 12.14 -0.58
CA THR A 31 12.00 13.38 -0.82
C THR A 31 10.58 13.32 -0.27
N GLY A 32 9.97 12.15 -0.29
CA GLY A 32 8.64 11.92 0.25
C GLY A 32 8.16 10.50 0.11
N VAL A 33 7.00 10.22 0.71
CA VAL A 33 6.42 8.87 0.77
C VAL A 33 5.01 8.88 0.21
N ILE A 34 4.67 7.83 -0.52
CA ILE A 34 3.35 7.54 -1.10
C ILE A 34 2.78 6.37 -0.32
N LEU A 35 1.66 6.60 0.37
CA LEU A 35 0.92 5.60 1.15
C LEU A 35 -0.33 5.19 0.37
N LEU A 36 -0.43 3.90 0.06
CA LEU A 36 -1.46 3.35 -0.84
C LEU A 36 -2.63 2.66 -0.11
N GLY A 37 -2.78 2.89 1.20
CA GLY A 37 -3.90 2.36 1.98
C GLY A 37 -3.63 1.00 2.64
N ASP A 38 -4.68 0.45 3.23
CA ASP A 38 -4.69 -0.76 4.05
C ASP A 38 -3.68 -0.68 5.21
N PHE A 39 -3.82 0.38 6.03
CA PHE A 39 -3.01 0.58 7.22
C PHE A 39 -3.43 -0.32 8.37
N ILE A 40 -4.72 -0.63 8.44
CA ILE A 40 -5.39 -1.34 9.53
C ILE A 40 -5.85 -2.74 9.11
N ASP A 41 -6.39 -3.48 10.08
CA ASP A 41 -6.96 -4.82 9.96
C ASP A 41 -5.93 -5.94 9.73
N TYR A 42 -6.34 -7.17 9.91
CA TYR A 42 -5.58 -8.42 9.88
C TYR A 42 -4.50 -8.55 10.97
N GLY A 43 -3.66 -7.54 11.14
CA GLY A 43 -2.60 -7.53 12.15
C GLY A 43 -3.07 -6.92 13.49
N PRO A 44 -2.25 -7.12 14.55
CA PRO A 44 -2.66 -6.82 15.92
C PRO A 44 -2.55 -5.35 16.33
N GLN A 45 -1.90 -4.49 15.53
CA GLN A 45 -1.46 -3.15 15.93
C GLN A 45 -2.07 -2.02 15.07
N SER A 46 -3.37 -2.12 14.73
CA SER A 46 -4.03 -1.12 13.87
C SER A 46 -3.96 0.31 14.43
N ASN A 47 -4.20 0.49 15.71
CA ASN A 47 -4.13 1.81 16.36
C ASN A 47 -2.69 2.33 16.42
N GLU A 48 -1.74 1.48 16.72
CA GLU A 48 -0.32 1.82 16.84
C GLU A 48 0.30 2.19 15.49
N VAL A 49 -0.12 1.53 14.40
CA VAL A 49 0.28 1.91 13.04
C VAL A 49 -0.22 3.31 12.71
N VAL A 50 -1.48 3.61 12.99
CA VAL A 50 -2.07 4.94 12.74
C VAL A 50 -1.41 6.01 13.62
N ASP A 51 -1.18 5.74 14.92
CA ASP A 51 -0.45 6.66 15.80
C ASP A 51 0.96 6.94 15.26
N TYR A 52 1.64 5.89 14.77
CA TYR A 52 2.97 6.05 14.19
C TYR A 52 2.93 6.94 12.93
N LEU A 53 2.00 6.67 11.99
CA LEU A 53 1.86 7.45 10.76
C LEU A 53 1.50 8.92 11.04
N ARG A 54 0.66 9.17 12.03
CA ARG A 54 0.20 10.52 12.38
C ARG A 54 1.25 11.33 13.13
N ASN A 55 1.90 10.74 14.14
CA ASN A 55 2.65 11.46 15.15
C ASN A 55 4.16 11.24 15.12
N LYS A 56 4.64 10.18 14.47
CA LYS A 56 6.05 9.73 14.57
C LYS A 56 6.70 9.49 13.21
N PHE A 57 5.94 9.53 12.12
CA PHE A 57 6.44 9.23 10.79
C PHE A 57 7.47 10.28 10.35
N PRO A 58 8.72 9.90 10.01
CA PRO A 58 9.79 10.87 9.85
C PRO A 58 9.84 11.53 8.46
N TYR A 59 9.02 11.08 7.52
CA TYR A 59 9.05 11.54 6.14
C TYR A 59 7.81 12.35 5.78
N LYS A 60 7.94 13.23 4.78
CA LYS A 60 6.81 13.95 4.20
C LYS A 60 5.90 12.97 3.45
N ILE A 61 4.66 12.87 3.86
CA ILE A 61 3.63 12.11 3.13
C ILE A 61 3.10 12.98 1.98
N LEU A 62 3.25 12.50 0.75
CA LEU A 62 2.82 13.19 -0.48
C LEU A 62 1.45 12.71 -0.95
N CYS A 63 1.16 11.45 -0.68
CA CYS A 63 -0.10 10.81 -1.00
C CYS A 63 -0.48 9.88 0.15
N ASN A 64 -1.73 9.95 0.59
CA ASN A 64 -2.29 9.15 1.67
C ASN A 64 -3.74 8.81 1.33
N ILE A 65 -4.01 7.60 0.89
CA ILE A 65 -5.32 7.17 0.42
C ILE A 65 -5.85 5.99 1.25
N TRP A 66 -7.17 5.84 1.32
CA TRP A 66 -7.80 4.65 1.86
C TRP A 66 -7.53 3.43 0.97
N GLY A 67 -7.32 2.28 1.60
CA GLY A 67 -7.50 0.99 0.97
C GLY A 67 -8.92 0.45 1.19
N ASN A 68 -9.15 -0.78 0.74
CA ASN A 68 -10.44 -1.43 0.87
C ASN A 68 -10.79 -1.76 2.34
N HIS A 69 -9.78 -1.98 3.19
CA HIS A 69 -10.02 -2.23 4.62
C HIS A 69 -10.47 -0.98 5.35
N GLU A 70 -9.83 0.18 5.15
CA GLU A 70 -10.33 1.45 5.70
C GLU A 70 -11.75 1.69 5.23
N ARG A 71 -12.03 1.56 3.92
CA ARG A 71 -13.37 1.78 3.37
C ARG A 71 -14.41 0.86 3.99
N ALA A 72 -14.15 -0.44 4.05
CA ALA A 72 -15.10 -1.40 4.60
C ALA A 72 -15.37 -1.16 6.09
N ILE A 73 -14.33 -0.91 6.87
CA ILE A 73 -14.39 -0.74 8.32
C ILE A 73 -15.04 0.60 8.69
N MET A 74 -14.66 1.69 8.03
CA MET A 74 -15.18 3.03 8.33
C MET A 74 -16.64 3.18 7.91
N LEU A 75 -17.06 2.55 6.81
CA LEU A 75 -18.44 2.58 6.32
C LEU A 75 -19.29 1.42 6.87
N SER A 76 -18.69 0.47 7.61
CA SER A 76 -19.34 -0.77 8.06
C SER A 76 -19.99 -1.56 6.92
N ASP A 77 -19.37 -1.51 5.73
CA ASP A 77 -19.80 -2.24 4.54
C ASP A 77 -18.82 -3.39 4.25
N TYR A 78 -19.18 -4.59 4.68
CA TYR A 78 -18.36 -5.80 4.57
C TYR A 78 -18.75 -6.69 3.40
N SER A 79 -19.62 -6.23 2.50
CA SER A 79 -20.24 -7.04 1.43
C SER A 79 -19.24 -7.56 0.38
N ASN A 80 -18.11 -6.88 0.22
CA ASN A 80 -17.09 -7.25 -0.77
C ASN A 80 -15.99 -8.19 -0.25
N PHE A 81 -15.99 -8.53 1.05
CA PHE A 81 -15.05 -9.54 1.54
C PHE A 81 -15.40 -10.93 0.99
N SER A 82 -14.40 -11.65 0.49
CA SER A 82 -14.55 -12.98 -0.12
C SER A 82 -14.74 -14.11 0.89
N SER A 83 -14.56 -13.85 2.20
CA SER A 83 -14.67 -14.87 3.26
C SER A 83 -15.26 -14.29 4.54
N GLN A 84 -15.96 -15.15 5.30
CA GLN A 84 -16.48 -14.79 6.63
C GLN A 84 -15.36 -14.37 7.58
N ARG A 85 -14.19 -15.02 7.52
CA ARG A 85 -12.99 -14.70 8.29
C ARG A 85 -12.53 -13.25 8.06
N GLY A 86 -12.59 -12.75 6.81
CA GLY A 86 -12.28 -11.36 6.50
C GLY A 86 -13.31 -10.40 7.10
N VAL A 87 -14.59 -10.75 7.06
CA VAL A 87 -15.67 -9.98 7.71
C VAL A 87 -15.48 -9.91 9.22
N ASP A 88 -15.14 -11.05 9.85
CA ASP A 88 -14.98 -11.13 11.32
C ASP A 88 -13.75 -10.31 11.76
N SER A 89 -12.63 -10.40 11.03
CA SER A 89 -11.45 -9.57 11.25
C SER A 89 -11.77 -8.07 11.18
N ALA A 90 -12.45 -7.64 10.11
CA ALA A 90 -12.80 -6.24 9.92
C ALA A 90 -13.76 -5.72 11.01
N LYS A 91 -14.72 -6.54 11.45
CA LYS A 91 -15.62 -6.19 12.57
C LYS A 91 -14.87 -6.10 13.89
N TYR A 92 -13.98 -7.04 14.16
CA TYR A 92 -13.12 -6.99 15.34
C TYR A 92 -12.26 -5.71 15.33
N THR A 93 -11.56 -5.47 14.23
CA THR A 93 -10.76 -4.25 14.07
C THR A 93 -11.61 -3.01 14.32
N ARG A 94 -12.81 -2.90 13.72
CA ARG A 94 -13.72 -1.77 13.96
C ARG A 94 -14.04 -1.57 15.44
N SER A 95 -14.19 -2.65 16.21
CA SER A 95 -14.55 -2.60 17.63
C SER A 95 -13.44 -2.08 18.54
N ILE A 96 -12.18 -2.18 18.12
CA ILE A 96 -11.00 -1.79 18.90
C ILE A 96 -10.35 -0.48 18.44
N LEU A 97 -10.80 0.10 17.31
CA LEU A 97 -10.25 1.38 16.85
C LEU A 97 -10.50 2.50 17.87
N SER A 98 -9.44 3.20 18.23
CA SER A 98 -9.49 4.38 19.08
C SER A 98 -10.14 5.57 18.38
N ASN A 99 -10.61 6.55 19.15
CA ASN A 99 -11.13 7.80 18.59
C ASN A 99 -10.07 8.55 17.77
N ASP A 100 -8.81 8.53 18.19
CA ASP A 100 -7.72 9.18 17.47
C ASP A 100 -7.45 8.51 16.12
N THR A 101 -7.50 7.17 16.07
CA THR A 101 -7.41 6.41 14.83
C THR A 101 -8.56 6.73 13.88
N LEU A 102 -9.79 6.74 14.41
CA LEU A 102 -10.98 7.09 13.62
C LEU A 102 -10.92 8.53 13.09
N ASP A 103 -10.44 9.46 13.90
CA ASP A 103 -10.25 10.85 13.50
C ASP A 103 -9.22 10.98 12.37
N TYR A 104 -8.05 10.35 12.49
CA TYR A 104 -7.04 10.33 11.43
C TYR A 104 -7.57 9.76 10.13
N LEU A 105 -8.19 8.60 10.17
CA LEU A 105 -8.72 7.93 8.98
C LEU A 105 -9.83 8.77 8.31
N ASN A 106 -10.65 9.48 9.08
CA ASN A 106 -11.70 10.33 8.53
C ASN A 106 -11.22 11.67 8.00
N ASN A 107 -10.22 12.29 8.62
CA ASN A 107 -9.91 13.69 8.36
C ASN A 107 -8.58 13.93 7.65
N GLU A 108 -7.64 12.96 7.69
CA GLU A 108 -6.28 13.14 7.18
C GLU A 108 -5.93 12.17 6.02
N VAL A 109 -6.81 11.21 5.72
CA VAL A 109 -6.62 10.24 4.65
C VAL A 109 -7.65 10.46 3.55
N ASN A 110 -7.27 10.41 2.28
CA ASN A 110 -8.17 10.59 1.15
C ASN A 110 -9.07 9.35 0.96
N HIS A 111 -10.38 9.55 1.05
CA HIS A 111 -11.40 8.49 1.04
C HIS A 111 -11.74 7.96 -0.36
N SER A 112 -11.19 8.49 -1.44
CA SER A 112 -11.58 8.06 -2.79
C SER A 112 -10.88 6.78 -3.25
N GLY A 113 -9.89 6.30 -2.47
CA GLY A 113 -9.03 5.17 -2.86
C GLY A 113 -8.11 5.46 -4.04
N LYS A 114 -8.07 6.70 -4.51
CA LYS A 114 -7.15 7.18 -5.55
C LYS A 114 -6.76 8.64 -5.34
N TYR A 115 -5.62 9.01 -5.91
CA TYR A 115 -5.13 10.38 -5.90
C TYR A 115 -4.26 10.64 -7.13
N GLU A 116 -4.53 11.74 -7.83
CA GLU A 116 -3.76 12.20 -8.99
C GLU A 116 -2.85 13.35 -8.56
N PHE A 117 -1.59 13.29 -8.92
CA PHE A 117 -0.58 14.28 -8.49
C PHE A 117 0.61 14.28 -9.45
N GLU A 118 1.52 15.25 -9.24
CA GLU A 118 2.74 15.38 -10.05
C GLU A 118 3.99 15.11 -9.18
N LEU A 119 4.93 14.36 -9.72
CA LEU A 119 6.28 14.16 -9.18
C LEU A 119 7.31 14.60 -10.22
N ASP A 120 8.04 15.66 -9.94
CA ASP A 120 9.14 16.15 -10.80
C ASP A 120 8.74 16.32 -12.29
N GLY A 121 7.52 16.79 -12.55
CA GLY A 121 6.98 16.97 -13.91
C GLY A 121 6.37 15.70 -14.52
N LEU A 122 6.24 14.63 -13.77
CA LEU A 122 5.60 13.38 -14.20
C LEU A 122 4.18 13.29 -13.64
N ASN A 123 3.20 13.02 -14.50
CA ASN A 123 1.80 12.81 -14.08
C ASN A 123 1.67 11.44 -13.43
N CYS A 124 1.25 11.41 -12.17
CA CYS A 124 1.16 10.21 -11.36
C CYS A 124 -0.27 9.93 -10.92
N LEU A 125 -0.63 8.65 -10.92
CA LEU A 125 -1.81 8.11 -10.27
C LEU A 125 -1.38 7.22 -9.12
N ALA A 126 -1.86 7.48 -7.91
CA ALA A 126 -1.93 6.50 -6.84
C ALA A 126 -3.34 5.96 -6.77
N VAL A 127 -3.51 4.65 -6.73
CA VAL A 127 -4.80 3.98 -6.57
C VAL A 127 -4.60 2.73 -5.73
N HIS A 128 -5.46 2.47 -4.74
CA HIS A 128 -5.30 1.26 -3.94
C HIS A 128 -5.52 0.00 -4.80
N GLY A 129 -6.64 -0.07 -5.50
CA GLY A 129 -6.97 -1.13 -6.46
C GLY A 129 -6.60 -0.77 -7.91
N SER A 130 -7.61 -0.43 -8.74
CA SER A 130 -7.46 -0.07 -10.16
C SER A 130 -8.46 1.00 -10.59
N LEU A 131 -8.38 1.48 -11.84
CA LEU A 131 -9.41 2.37 -12.40
C LEU A 131 -10.75 1.67 -12.66
N GLU A 132 -10.81 0.33 -12.69
CA GLU A 132 -12.05 -0.43 -12.77
C GLU A 132 -12.79 -0.40 -11.42
N ASP A 133 -12.04 -0.53 -10.31
CA ASP A 133 -12.53 -0.41 -8.94
C ASP A 133 -11.37 0.04 -8.06
N ASN A 134 -11.49 1.23 -7.50
CA ASN A 134 -10.40 1.86 -6.73
C ASN A 134 -9.97 1.07 -5.51
N TYR A 135 -10.72 0.04 -5.09
CA TYR A 135 -10.51 -0.67 -3.84
C TYR A 135 -10.31 -2.20 -3.99
N TRP A 136 -11.14 -2.87 -4.85
CA TRP A 136 -11.26 -4.32 -4.82
C TRP A 136 -10.70 -5.03 -6.05
N LYS A 137 -10.16 -4.31 -7.02
CA LYS A 137 -9.60 -4.87 -8.25
C LYS A 137 -8.13 -4.55 -8.37
N SER A 138 -7.28 -5.55 -8.27
CA SER A 138 -5.82 -5.40 -8.46
C SER A 138 -5.44 -5.10 -9.90
N ILE A 139 -4.30 -4.45 -10.08
CA ILE A 139 -3.63 -4.32 -11.38
C ILE A 139 -2.55 -5.40 -11.47
N PHE A 140 -2.60 -6.22 -12.54
CA PHE A 140 -1.56 -7.19 -12.87
C PHE A 140 -1.09 -7.00 -14.31
N PRO A 141 0.16 -7.38 -14.65
CA PRO A 141 0.66 -7.33 -16.02
C PRO A 141 -0.24 -8.14 -16.98
N GLY A 142 -0.75 -7.48 -18.02
CA GLY A 142 -1.63 -8.11 -19.02
C GLY A 142 -3.12 -8.19 -18.65
N ASP A 143 -3.51 -7.79 -17.44
CA ASP A 143 -4.91 -7.69 -16.99
C ASP A 143 -5.24 -6.29 -16.43
N GLU A 144 -4.46 -5.28 -16.82
CA GLU A 144 -4.75 -3.89 -16.48
C GLU A 144 -5.96 -3.35 -17.26
N LYS A 145 -7.09 -3.24 -16.60
CA LYS A 145 -8.32 -2.68 -17.16
C LYS A 145 -8.45 -1.20 -16.82
N GLY A 146 -8.93 -0.44 -17.81
CA GLY A 146 -9.02 1.01 -17.73
C GLY A 146 -8.00 1.70 -18.65
N ASP A 147 -8.17 3.00 -18.82
CA ASP A 147 -7.26 3.83 -19.60
C ASP A 147 -6.34 4.61 -18.68
N TYR A 148 -5.07 4.26 -18.71
CA TYR A 148 -4.02 4.91 -17.93
C TYR A 148 -3.14 5.82 -18.77
N SER A 149 -3.53 6.13 -20.02
CA SER A 149 -2.72 6.90 -20.97
C SER A 149 -2.44 8.35 -20.55
N ALA A 150 -3.18 8.87 -19.58
CA ALA A 150 -2.97 10.22 -19.03
C ALA A 150 -1.80 10.30 -18.03
N TYR A 151 -1.25 9.16 -17.59
CA TYR A 151 -0.25 9.09 -16.55
C TYR A 151 1.10 8.60 -17.06
N ASP A 152 2.18 9.07 -16.46
CA ASP A 152 3.54 8.56 -16.65
C ASP A 152 3.83 7.40 -15.70
N ILE A 153 3.28 7.47 -14.48
CA ILE A 153 3.47 6.47 -13.43
C ILE A 153 2.14 6.16 -12.74
N VAL A 154 1.90 4.87 -12.51
CA VAL A 154 0.76 4.37 -11.74
C VAL A 154 1.28 3.57 -10.55
N PHE A 155 0.92 3.98 -9.34
CA PHE A 155 1.19 3.26 -8.10
C PHE A 155 -0.08 2.54 -7.66
N SER A 156 0.01 1.24 -7.36
CA SER A 156 -1.13 0.43 -6.89
C SER A 156 -0.75 -0.45 -5.71
N GLY A 157 -1.73 -0.84 -4.88
CA GLY A 157 -1.61 -1.74 -3.74
C GLY A 157 -2.47 -2.99 -3.88
N HIS A 158 -3.20 -3.35 -2.80
CA HIS A 158 -4.26 -4.35 -2.71
C HIS A 158 -3.86 -5.81 -3.01
N SER A 159 -3.04 -6.05 -4.02
CA SER A 159 -2.68 -7.41 -4.42
C SER A 159 -1.75 -8.11 -3.42
N HIS A 160 -0.97 -7.35 -2.64
CA HIS A 160 0.15 -7.80 -1.81
C HIS A 160 1.27 -8.52 -2.58
N TYR A 161 1.27 -8.41 -3.91
CA TYR A 161 2.29 -8.96 -4.80
C TYR A 161 3.18 -7.84 -5.31
N SER A 162 4.43 -7.85 -4.90
CA SER A 162 5.42 -6.87 -5.36
C SER A 162 5.73 -7.11 -6.84
N HIS A 163 5.46 -6.11 -7.68
CA HIS A 163 5.77 -6.16 -9.12
C HIS A 163 5.86 -4.77 -9.74
N MET A 164 6.56 -4.69 -10.87
CA MET A 164 6.54 -3.52 -11.75
C MET A 164 6.49 -3.97 -13.21
N PHE A 165 5.87 -3.17 -14.06
CA PHE A 165 5.86 -3.39 -15.50
C PHE A 165 5.61 -2.09 -16.25
N THR A 166 5.78 -2.14 -17.57
CA THR A 166 5.55 -0.99 -18.45
C THR A 166 4.52 -1.35 -19.50
N LYS A 167 3.56 -0.45 -19.74
CA LYS A 167 2.62 -0.52 -20.84
C LYS A 167 2.76 0.69 -21.75
N PHE A 168 2.56 0.47 -23.06
CA PHE A 168 2.59 1.52 -24.06
C PHE A 168 1.20 1.79 -24.59
N TYR A 169 0.76 3.02 -24.47
CA TYR A 169 -0.50 3.52 -25.01
C TYR A 169 -0.25 4.26 -26.32
N ASN A 170 -1.29 4.37 -27.17
CA ASN A 170 -1.20 5.20 -28.37
C ASN A 170 -1.21 6.67 -27.97
N ALA A 171 -0.36 7.47 -28.59
CA ALA A 171 -0.28 8.91 -28.37
C ALA A 171 0.08 9.62 -29.67
N ASP A 172 -0.38 10.83 -29.88
CA ASP A 172 0.03 11.67 -31.01
C ASP A 172 1.39 12.32 -30.72
N ASN A 173 2.45 11.52 -30.80
CA ASN A 173 3.83 11.94 -30.58
C ASN A 173 4.78 11.20 -31.52
N PRO A 174 5.02 11.71 -32.75
CA PRO A 174 5.87 11.05 -33.71
C PRO A 174 7.31 10.82 -33.25
N LYS A 175 7.85 11.71 -32.36
CA LYS A 175 9.19 11.55 -31.79
C LYS A 175 9.30 10.31 -30.91
N MET A 176 8.21 9.88 -30.29
CA MET A 176 8.10 8.67 -29.48
C MET A 176 7.40 7.53 -30.23
N ARG A 177 7.42 7.55 -31.58
CA ARG A 177 6.77 6.54 -32.43
C ARG A 177 5.26 6.40 -32.16
N ASN A 178 4.61 7.50 -31.83
CA ASN A 178 3.19 7.57 -31.45
C ASN A 178 2.82 6.65 -30.26
N LYS A 179 3.75 6.52 -29.31
CA LYS A 179 3.55 5.76 -28.08
C LYS A 179 3.85 6.59 -26.86
N HIS A 180 3.02 6.44 -25.84
CA HIS A 180 3.24 6.93 -24.49
C HIS A 180 3.51 5.75 -23.57
N LYS A 181 4.59 5.82 -22.79
CA LYS A 181 5.00 4.78 -21.84
C LYS A 181 4.47 5.09 -20.47
N VAL A 182 3.75 4.15 -19.87
CA VAL A 182 3.28 4.21 -18.49
C VAL A 182 4.00 3.14 -17.66
N LEU A 183 4.61 3.55 -16.56
CA LEU A 183 5.25 2.67 -15.60
C LEU A 183 4.26 2.33 -14.47
N PHE A 184 4.02 1.05 -14.23
CA PHE A 184 3.19 0.54 -13.15
C PHE A 184 4.09 -0.01 -12.05
N ILE A 185 3.81 0.36 -10.78
CA ILE A 185 4.56 -0.06 -9.59
C ILE A 185 3.56 -0.50 -8.52
N ASN A 186 3.69 -1.75 -8.08
CA ASN A 186 3.04 -2.25 -6.88
C ASN A 186 4.15 -2.66 -5.90
N PRO A 187 4.27 -2.03 -4.73
CA PRO A 187 5.38 -2.29 -3.82
C PRO A 187 5.26 -3.66 -3.12
N GLY A 188 4.12 -4.32 -3.23
CA GLY A 188 3.76 -5.46 -2.38
C GLY A 188 3.11 -5.00 -1.08
N SER A 189 3.29 -5.76 -0.02
CA SER A 189 2.72 -5.47 1.29
C SER A 189 3.81 -5.38 2.36
N VAL A 190 3.70 -4.37 3.22
CA VAL A 190 4.57 -4.27 4.41
C VAL A 190 4.16 -5.31 5.45
N GLY A 191 2.87 -5.41 5.75
CA GLY A 191 2.41 -6.17 6.91
C GLY A 191 1.96 -7.59 6.62
N GLN A 192 1.56 -7.90 5.37
CA GLN A 192 1.02 -9.22 5.02
C GLN A 192 1.30 -9.62 3.57
N PRO A 193 2.58 -9.84 3.19
CA PRO A 193 2.93 -10.30 1.84
C PRO A 193 2.25 -11.63 1.48
N ARG A 194 1.95 -11.82 0.17
CA ARG A 194 1.24 -13.01 -0.35
C ARG A 194 1.96 -13.70 -1.49
N ASN A 195 3.23 -13.39 -1.71
CA ASN A 195 4.04 -13.89 -2.84
C ASN A 195 5.12 -14.90 -2.39
N HIS A 196 4.84 -15.68 -1.33
CA HIS A 196 5.76 -16.63 -0.69
C HIS A 196 7.02 -16.00 -0.08
N ASN A 197 7.03 -14.68 0.05
CA ASN A 197 8.07 -13.93 0.74
C ASN A 197 7.49 -13.30 2.01
N LYS A 198 7.92 -13.78 3.16
CA LYS A 198 7.45 -13.35 4.47
C LYS A 198 8.01 -11.99 4.95
N ASN A 199 8.96 -11.43 4.22
CA ASN A 199 9.57 -10.15 4.58
C ASN A 199 8.64 -8.99 4.22
N ALA A 200 8.74 -7.89 4.95
CA ALA A 200 8.06 -6.65 4.63
C ALA A 200 8.53 -6.11 3.26
N GLN A 201 7.57 -5.70 2.42
CA GLN A 201 7.88 -5.24 1.06
C GLN A 201 7.47 -3.78 0.86
N TYR A 202 8.37 -3.02 0.21
CA TYR A 202 8.12 -1.65 -0.21
C TYR A 202 8.97 -1.34 -1.45
N SER A 203 8.83 -0.18 -2.06
CA SER A 203 9.68 0.19 -3.18
C SER A 203 10.18 1.63 -3.09
N ILE A 204 11.29 1.92 -3.79
CA ILE A 204 11.84 3.27 -3.93
C ILE A 204 11.94 3.59 -5.42
N LEU A 205 11.36 4.71 -5.83
CA LEU A 205 11.46 5.26 -7.17
C LEU A 205 12.43 6.43 -7.20
N ASP A 206 13.44 6.38 -8.05
CA ASP A 206 14.25 7.54 -8.45
C ASP A 206 13.67 8.09 -9.77
N THR A 207 13.01 9.24 -9.71
CA THR A 207 12.35 9.87 -10.86
C THR A 207 13.32 10.38 -11.92
N LYS A 208 14.56 10.66 -11.55
CA LYS A 208 15.56 11.15 -12.50
C LYS A 208 16.08 10.03 -13.41
N THR A 209 16.28 8.85 -12.86
CA THR A 209 16.76 7.68 -13.59
C THR A 209 15.65 6.74 -14.03
N MET A 210 14.45 6.92 -13.50
CA MET A 210 13.31 6.01 -13.60
C MET A 210 13.64 4.60 -13.08
N HIS A 211 14.61 4.51 -12.16
CA HIS A 211 14.97 3.27 -11.49
C HIS A 211 14.00 3.01 -10.33
N VAL A 212 13.50 1.78 -10.26
CA VAL A 212 12.66 1.29 -9.15
C VAL A 212 13.42 0.20 -8.42
N ASP A 213 13.67 0.42 -7.13
CA ASP A 213 14.24 -0.58 -6.24
C ASP A 213 13.10 -1.25 -5.45
N MET A 214 12.83 -2.54 -5.77
CA MET A 214 11.83 -3.37 -5.10
C MET A 214 12.48 -4.04 -3.89
N ARG A 215 12.11 -3.59 -2.70
CA ARG A 215 12.79 -3.96 -1.45
C ARG A 215 12.02 -5.02 -0.66
N SER A 216 12.77 -5.83 0.06
CA SER A 216 12.27 -6.92 0.90
C SER A 216 13.07 -6.94 2.21
N VAL A 217 12.45 -6.57 3.32
CA VAL A 217 13.09 -6.33 4.61
C VAL A 217 12.65 -7.38 5.62
N PRO A 218 13.56 -8.15 6.21
CA PRO A 218 13.21 -9.04 7.30
C PRO A 218 12.79 -8.26 8.54
N TYR A 219 11.82 -8.79 9.28
CA TYR A 219 11.38 -8.25 10.56
C TYR A 219 11.13 -9.38 11.56
N ASP A 220 10.97 -9.05 12.81
CA ASP A 220 10.73 -10.01 13.90
C ASP A 220 9.27 -10.48 13.88
N ILE A 221 9.02 -11.57 13.14
CA ILE A 221 7.69 -12.18 13.00
C ILE A 221 7.20 -12.73 14.35
N GLU A 222 8.08 -13.35 15.14
CA GLU A 222 7.71 -13.94 16.44
C GLU A 222 7.17 -12.86 17.37
N LYS A 223 7.81 -11.70 17.39
CA LYS A 223 7.33 -10.54 18.15
C LYS A 223 5.92 -10.11 17.72
N VAL A 224 5.61 -10.15 16.43
CA VAL A 224 4.26 -9.84 15.93
C VAL A 224 3.27 -10.91 16.37
N LEU A 225 3.63 -12.19 16.28
CA LEU A 225 2.77 -13.31 16.68
C LEU A 225 2.36 -13.24 18.15
N GLU A 226 3.26 -12.80 19.03
CA GLU A 226 2.98 -12.62 20.47
C GLU A 226 1.92 -11.53 20.76
N LEU A 227 1.71 -10.59 19.82
CA LEU A 227 0.77 -9.49 19.98
C LEU A 227 -0.66 -9.83 19.54
N PHE A 228 -0.84 -10.94 18.82
CA PHE A 228 -2.17 -11.33 18.35
C PHE A 228 -3.08 -11.75 19.51
N SER A 229 -4.28 -11.19 19.53
CA SER A 229 -5.35 -11.67 20.42
C SER A 229 -6.00 -12.94 19.85
N ASP A 230 -6.71 -13.67 20.71
CA ASP A 230 -7.48 -14.86 20.31
C ASP A 230 -8.69 -14.52 19.43
N GLU A 231 -9.05 -13.24 19.31
CA GLU A 231 -10.14 -12.76 18.45
C GLU A 231 -9.76 -12.68 16.98
N ILE A 232 -8.45 -12.73 16.66
CA ILE A 232 -7.94 -12.71 15.30
C ILE A 232 -7.65 -14.15 14.85
N ASP A 233 -8.27 -14.56 13.75
CA ASP A 233 -8.13 -15.91 13.20
C ASP A 233 -6.66 -16.28 12.93
N ASP A 234 -6.24 -17.47 13.36
CA ASP A 234 -4.86 -17.98 13.23
C ASP A 234 -4.37 -18.05 11.76
N PHE A 235 -5.28 -18.01 10.82
CA PHE A 235 -4.94 -17.87 9.40
C PHE A 235 -4.07 -16.64 9.12
N TYR A 236 -4.33 -15.51 9.78
CA TYR A 236 -3.53 -14.30 9.59
C TYR A 236 -2.15 -14.42 10.23
N LYS A 237 -2.02 -15.12 11.35
CA LYS A 237 -0.73 -15.50 11.94
C LYS A 237 0.08 -16.39 11.00
N SER A 238 -0.57 -17.43 10.44
CA SER A 238 0.09 -18.37 9.54
C SER A 238 0.63 -17.71 8.28
N ARG A 239 -0.08 -16.70 7.76
CA ARG A 239 0.37 -15.90 6.61
C ARG A 239 1.69 -15.17 6.86
N LEU A 240 1.90 -14.64 8.05
CA LEU A 240 3.17 -13.96 8.38
C LEU A 240 4.35 -14.92 8.34
N VAL A 241 4.13 -16.18 8.72
CA VAL A 241 5.18 -17.23 8.73
C VAL A 241 5.45 -17.77 7.33
N THR A 242 4.43 -17.88 6.50
CA THR A 242 4.50 -18.54 5.18
C THR A 242 4.62 -17.58 4.00
N GLY A 243 4.14 -16.34 4.15
CA GLY A 243 4.07 -15.36 3.08
C GLY A 243 2.97 -15.64 2.04
N VAL A 244 1.87 -16.33 2.46
CA VAL A 244 0.75 -16.71 1.56
C VAL A 244 -0.61 -16.55 2.21
#